data_75bf54493181918675fd5207b517423a
#
_entry.id   75bf54493181918675fd5207b517423a
#
_cell.length_a   1.000
_cell.length_b   1.000
_cell.length_c   1.000
_cell.angle_alpha   90.00
_cell.angle_beta   90.00
_cell.angle_gamma   90.00
#
_symmetry.space_group_name_H-M   'P 1'
#
loop_
_entity.id
_entity.type
_entity.pdbx_description
1 polymer ?
#
loop_
_entity_poly.entity_id
_entity_poly.type
_entity_poly.pdbx_seq_one_letter_code
_entity_poly.pdbx_strand_id
1 'polypeptide(L)'
;MDTLNLVQLLGEKLMIELPPVGLTFTLEQPKDVPVLHRDPQSFCTLWRWAEERVFYASGEQHMECGLGGLVSGFLAPEGREDELAALLDEMCEGGAGTADEIAQTATFQHGAAGAIYGPLW
;
A
#
# COMPACT_ATOMS: atom_id res chain seq x y z
N MET A 1 19.84 11.80 -4.43
CA MET A 1 19.28 12.33 -3.16
C MET A 1 18.93 11.15 -2.27
N ASP A 2 19.40 11.11 -1.06
CA ASP A 2 19.03 10.04 -0.15
C ASP A 2 17.63 10.25 0.45
N THR A 3 17.08 9.22 1.06
CA THR A 3 15.71 9.24 1.61
C THR A 3 15.54 10.31 2.69
N LEU A 4 16.54 10.51 3.56
CA LEU A 4 16.45 11.50 4.63
C LEU A 4 16.41 12.93 4.07
N ASN A 5 17.22 13.24 3.08
CA ASN A 5 17.19 14.53 2.41
C ASN A 5 15.85 14.77 1.70
N LEU A 6 15.31 13.74 1.05
CA LEU A 6 14.01 13.84 0.40
C LEU A 6 12.90 14.11 1.41
N VAL A 7 12.89 13.40 2.52
CA VAL A 7 11.88 13.55 3.59
C VAL A 7 11.94 14.95 4.19
N GLN A 8 13.15 15.47 4.45
CA GLN A 8 13.34 16.82 4.96
C GLN A 8 12.83 17.87 3.96
N LEU A 9 13.19 17.71 2.69
CA LEU A 9 12.76 18.61 1.63
C LEU A 9 11.23 18.63 1.47
N LEU A 10 10.58 17.47 1.50
CA LEU A 10 9.12 17.36 1.45
C LEU A 10 8.47 18.07 2.64
N GLY A 11 8.98 17.86 3.85
CA GLY A 11 8.49 18.53 5.06
C GLY A 11 8.58 20.05 4.96
N GLU A 12 9.71 20.57 4.49
CA GLU A 12 9.94 22.01 4.37
C GLU A 12 9.10 22.65 3.25
N LYS A 13 9.00 21.99 2.10
CA LYS A 13 8.33 22.55 0.92
C LYS A 13 6.83 22.41 0.94
N LEU A 14 6.32 21.31 1.49
CA LEU A 14 4.89 21.03 1.53
C LEU A 14 4.26 21.35 2.88
N MET A 15 5.06 21.71 3.88
CA MET A 15 4.62 21.99 5.26
C MET A 15 3.74 20.87 5.83
N ILE A 16 4.17 19.62 5.61
CA ILE A 16 3.43 18.45 6.10
C ILE A 16 3.56 18.36 7.62
N GLU A 17 2.45 18.15 8.30
CA GLU A 17 2.39 18.03 9.76
C GLU A 17 2.63 16.61 10.26
N LEU A 18 2.27 15.62 9.45
CA LEU A 18 2.44 14.20 9.79
C LEU A 18 3.65 13.61 9.06
N PRO A 19 4.33 12.63 9.66
CA PRO A 19 5.49 12.03 9.03
C PRO A 19 5.12 11.30 7.73
N PRO A 20 5.92 11.42 6.68
CA PRO A 20 5.83 10.50 5.56
C PRO A 20 6.04 9.07 6.04
N VAL A 21 5.34 8.14 5.42
CA VAL A 21 5.44 6.72 5.73
C VAL A 21 6.39 6.05 4.74
N GLY A 22 7.33 5.28 5.26
CA GLY A 22 8.21 4.46 4.44
C GLY A 22 7.67 3.04 4.30
N LEU A 23 7.82 2.48 3.12
CA LEU A 23 7.56 1.08 2.82
C LEU A 23 8.81 0.45 2.26
N THR A 24 9.19 -0.72 2.79
CA THR A 24 10.23 -1.55 2.22
C THR A 24 9.67 -2.93 1.94
N PHE A 25 9.59 -3.29 0.67
CA PHE A 25 9.14 -4.62 0.27
C PHE A 25 10.22 -5.66 0.53
N THR A 26 9.84 -6.79 1.11
CA THR A 26 10.79 -7.86 1.47
C THR A 26 10.34 -9.20 0.91
N LEU A 27 11.29 -10.03 0.51
CA LEU A 27 11.04 -11.39 0.05
C LEU A 27 10.79 -12.35 1.21
N GLU A 28 11.27 -12.01 2.40
CA GLU A 28 11.14 -12.82 3.60
C GLU A 28 10.68 -11.96 4.78
N GLN A 29 10.03 -12.60 5.75
CA GLN A 29 9.65 -11.93 6.98
C GLN A 29 10.91 -11.54 7.78
N PRO A 30 11.08 -10.25 8.13
CA PRO A 30 12.24 -9.83 8.91
C PRO A 30 12.16 -10.36 10.35
N LYS A 31 13.33 -10.59 10.95
CA LYS A 31 13.43 -11.13 12.32
C LYS A 31 13.35 -10.05 13.39
N ASP A 32 13.77 -8.83 13.06
CA ASP A 32 13.98 -7.74 14.02
C ASP A 32 12.86 -6.69 14.00
N VAL A 33 11.79 -6.95 13.28
CA VAL A 33 10.65 -6.02 13.15
C VAL A 33 9.40 -6.68 13.69
N PRO A 34 8.59 -5.97 14.51
CA PRO A 34 7.32 -6.49 14.96
C PRO A 34 6.43 -6.91 13.79
N VAL A 35 5.87 -8.09 13.88
CA VAL A 35 4.96 -8.63 12.85
C VAL A 35 3.52 -8.29 13.22
N LEU A 36 2.78 -7.79 12.24
CA LEU A 36 1.35 -7.52 12.42
C LEU A 36 0.58 -8.85 12.45
N HIS A 37 -0.03 -9.15 13.60
CA HIS A 37 -0.85 -10.33 13.83
C HIS A 37 -2.31 -9.93 14.00
N ARG A 38 -2.95 -9.50 12.92
CA ARG A 38 -4.36 -9.10 12.91
C ARG A 38 -5.03 -9.64 11.65
N ASP A 39 -6.34 -9.55 11.62
CA ASP A 39 -7.09 -9.79 10.39
C ASP A 39 -6.62 -8.80 9.30
N PRO A 40 -6.76 -9.16 8.03
CA PRO A 40 -6.38 -8.27 6.94
C PRO A 40 -6.97 -6.87 7.10
N GLN A 41 -6.20 -5.86 6.74
CA GLN A 41 -6.57 -4.46 6.85
C GLN A 41 -6.54 -3.78 5.48
N SER A 42 -7.22 -2.66 5.35
CA SER A 42 -7.07 -1.84 4.17
C SER A 42 -5.69 -1.19 4.14
N PHE A 43 -5.17 -0.94 2.95
CA PHE A 43 -3.88 -0.27 2.78
C PHE A 43 -3.84 1.09 3.49
N CYS A 44 -4.95 1.83 3.43
CA CYS A 44 -5.08 3.11 4.12
C CYS A 44 -4.94 3.00 5.64
N THR A 45 -5.44 1.93 6.24
CA THR A 45 -5.29 1.67 7.67
C THR A 45 -3.83 1.39 8.02
N LEU A 46 -3.12 0.62 7.19
CA LEU A 46 -1.71 0.33 7.40
C LEU A 46 -0.87 1.61 7.34
N TRP A 47 -1.15 2.52 6.44
CA TRP A 47 -0.47 3.82 6.39
C TRP A 47 -0.64 4.61 7.69
N ARG A 48 -1.85 4.64 8.25
CA ARG A 48 -2.12 5.36 9.50
C ARG A 48 -1.32 4.79 10.66
N TRP A 49 -1.26 3.48 10.76
CA TRP A 49 -0.49 2.86 11.82
C TRP A 49 1.00 3.10 11.66
N ALA A 50 1.49 3.18 10.42
CA ALA A 50 2.88 3.44 10.11
C ALA A 50 3.35 4.86 10.48
N GLU A 51 2.43 5.80 10.68
CA GLU A 51 2.77 7.15 11.16
C GLU A 51 3.35 7.12 12.58
N GLU A 52 3.01 6.11 13.37
CA GLU A 52 3.35 6.04 14.79
C GLU A 52 4.23 4.84 15.16
N ARG A 53 4.37 3.85 14.29
CA ARG A 53 5.07 2.61 14.63
C ARG A 53 5.68 1.94 13.42
N VAL A 54 6.71 1.12 13.71
CA VAL A 54 7.34 0.25 12.71
C VAL A 54 6.75 -1.15 12.85
N PHE A 55 6.34 -1.76 11.74
CA PHE A 55 5.84 -3.13 11.72
C PHE A 55 6.02 -3.77 10.34
N TYR A 56 5.97 -5.09 10.33
CA TYR A 56 5.91 -5.87 9.10
C TYR A 56 4.48 -6.37 8.88
N ALA A 57 3.98 -6.21 7.65
CA ALA A 57 2.70 -6.78 7.22
C ALA A 57 2.92 -7.69 6.02
N SER A 58 2.44 -8.93 6.10
CA SER A 58 2.49 -9.88 4.99
C SER A 58 1.58 -9.41 3.84
N GLY A 59 1.75 -10.02 2.67
CA GLY A 59 0.87 -9.72 1.53
C GLY A 59 -0.61 -9.91 1.84
N GLU A 60 -0.96 -10.94 2.59
CA GLU A 60 -2.34 -11.21 3.01
C GLU A 60 -2.95 -10.09 3.86
N GLN A 61 -2.13 -9.40 4.64
CA GLN A 61 -2.57 -8.28 5.46
C GLN A 61 -3.06 -7.08 4.67
N HIS A 62 -2.78 -7.02 3.37
CA HIS A 62 -3.17 -5.94 2.48
C HIS A 62 -4.49 -6.20 1.72
N MET A 63 -5.15 -7.31 1.98
CA MET A 63 -6.24 -7.83 1.14
C MET A 63 -7.66 -7.45 1.60
N GLU A 64 -7.81 -6.64 2.63
CA GLU A 64 -9.14 -6.20 3.08
C GLU A 64 -9.85 -5.38 2.00
N CYS A 65 -9.12 -4.53 1.31
CA CYS A 65 -9.62 -3.75 0.20
C CYS A 65 -8.95 -4.20 -1.10
N GLY A 66 -9.72 -4.65 -2.07
CA GLY A 66 -9.18 -5.10 -3.36
C GLY A 66 -8.38 -4.02 -4.08
N LEU A 67 -8.82 -2.76 -4.01
CA LEU A 67 -8.07 -1.65 -4.60
C LEU A 67 -6.75 -1.40 -3.88
N GLY A 68 -6.74 -1.48 -2.56
CA GLY A 68 -5.52 -1.37 -1.77
C GLY A 68 -4.53 -2.49 -2.09
N GLY A 69 -5.03 -3.71 -2.25
CA GLY A 69 -4.21 -4.84 -2.69
C GLY A 69 -3.61 -4.62 -4.06
N LEU A 70 -4.38 -4.09 -5.01
CA LEU A 70 -3.92 -3.77 -6.35
C LEU A 70 -2.86 -2.67 -6.34
N VAL A 71 -3.12 -1.57 -5.66
CA VAL A 71 -2.21 -0.42 -5.57
C VAL A 71 -0.91 -0.78 -4.87
N SER A 72 -0.98 -1.58 -3.82
CA SER A 72 0.22 -2.02 -3.09
C SER A 72 1.04 -3.07 -3.85
N GLY A 73 0.51 -3.62 -4.94
CA GLY A 73 1.21 -4.63 -5.74
C GLY A 73 1.14 -6.05 -5.19
N PHE A 74 0.39 -6.29 -4.13
CA PHE A 74 0.19 -7.64 -3.58
C PHE A 74 -0.93 -8.41 -4.26
N LEU A 75 -1.81 -7.72 -4.96
CA LEU A 75 -2.90 -8.32 -5.71
C LEU A 75 -2.69 -8.06 -7.21
N ALA A 76 -2.63 -9.14 -7.99
CA ALA A 76 -2.61 -9.02 -9.43
C ALA A 76 -4.04 -8.82 -9.98
N PRO A 77 -4.23 -7.98 -11.01
CA PRO A 77 -5.57 -7.74 -11.56
C PRO A 77 -6.11 -8.90 -12.40
N GLU A 78 -5.26 -9.80 -12.86
CA GLU A 78 -5.63 -10.90 -13.75
C GLU A 78 -6.67 -11.83 -13.08
N GLY A 79 -7.80 -12.01 -13.75
CA GLY A 79 -8.89 -12.82 -13.25
C GLY A 79 -9.82 -12.12 -12.27
N ARG A 80 -9.57 -10.85 -11.95
CA ARG A 80 -10.35 -10.04 -11.01
C ARG A 80 -10.81 -8.70 -11.58
N GLU A 81 -10.68 -8.51 -12.88
CA GLU A 81 -10.95 -7.24 -13.56
C GLU A 81 -12.36 -6.75 -13.32
N ASP A 82 -13.36 -7.64 -13.43
CA ASP A 82 -14.77 -7.30 -13.22
C ASP A 82 -15.05 -6.91 -11.75
N GLU A 83 -14.48 -7.65 -10.81
CA GLU A 83 -14.60 -7.36 -9.37
C GLU A 83 -14.00 -6.00 -9.03
N LEU A 84 -12.80 -5.71 -9.52
CA LEU A 84 -12.11 -4.46 -9.28
C LEU A 84 -12.81 -3.28 -9.95
N ALA A 85 -13.32 -3.46 -11.17
CA ALA A 85 -14.08 -2.44 -11.86
C ALA A 85 -15.39 -2.09 -11.12
N ALA A 86 -16.09 -3.10 -10.61
CA ALA A 86 -17.30 -2.91 -9.82
C ALA A 86 -17.01 -2.15 -8.52
N LEU A 87 -15.89 -2.46 -7.86
CA LEU A 87 -15.47 -1.78 -6.63
C LEU A 87 -15.12 -0.32 -6.90
N LEU A 88 -14.44 -0.03 -8.01
CA LEU A 88 -14.14 1.35 -8.42
C LEU A 88 -15.39 2.14 -8.72
N ASP A 89 -16.34 1.55 -9.44
CA ASP A 89 -17.63 2.19 -9.75
C ASP A 89 -18.38 2.56 -8.46
N GLU A 90 -18.41 1.65 -7.49
CA GLU A 90 -19.04 1.90 -6.19
C GLU A 90 -18.36 3.05 -5.44
N MET A 91 -17.05 3.08 -5.41
CA MET A 91 -16.27 4.09 -4.70
C MET A 91 -16.32 5.47 -5.36
N CYS A 92 -16.44 5.54 -6.67
CA CYS A 92 -16.36 6.77 -7.45
C CYS A 92 -17.70 7.16 -8.10
N GLU A 93 -18.80 6.67 -7.58
CA GLU A 93 -20.16 6.99 -8.03
C GLU A 93 -20.38 6.82 -9.54
N GLY A 94 -19.89 5.71 -10.09
CA GLY A 94 -20.15 5.33 -11.48
C GLY A 94 -19.19 5.93 -12.51
N GLY A 95 -18.07 6.52 -12.08
CA GLY A 95 -17.16 7.21 -13.01
C GLY A 95 -15.79 6.61 -13.20
N ALA A 96 -15.50 5.44 -12.62
CA ALA A 96 -14.10 5.14 -12.35
C ALA A 96 -13.44 4.06 -13.19
N GLY A 97 -14.13 3.31 -13.99
CA GLY A 97 -13.39 2.37 -14.82
C GLY A 97 -14.17 1.13 -15.25
N THR A 98 -13.64 0.48 -16.25
CA THR A 98 -14.14 -0.76 -16.81
C THR A 98 -13.18 -1.90 -16.49
N ALA A 99 -13.62 -3.14 -16.68
CA ALA A 99 -12.75 -4.31 -16.56
C ALA A 99 -11.53 -4.21 -17.48
N ASP A 100 -11.71 -3.69 -18.71
CA ASP A 100 -10.61 -3.51 -19.65
C ASP A 100 -9.61 -2.47 -19.18
N GLU A 101 -10.06 -1.38 -18.60
CA GLU A 101 -9.19 -0.35 -18.02
C GLU A 101 -8.39 -0.91 -16.83
N ILE A 102 -9.02 -1.70 -15.97
CA ILE A 102 -8.33 -2.38 -14.88
C ILE A 102 -7.25 -3.34 -15.41
N ALA A 103 -7.57 -4.14 -16.42
CA ALA A 103 -6.62 -5.08 -17.02
C ALA A 103 -5.41 -4.38 -17.63
N GLN A 104 -5.57 -3.15 -18.12
CA GLN A 104 -4.51 -2.34 -18.71
C GLN A 104 -3.77 -1.46 -17.70
N THR A 105 -4.26 -1.37 -16.47
CA THR A 105 -3.62 -0.56 -15.44
C THR A 105 -2.23 -1.12 -15.13
N ALA A 106 -1.22 -0.27 -15.24
CA ALA A 106 0.13 -0.62 -14.83
C ALA A 106 0.18 -0.69 -13.31
N THR A 107 0.38 -1.89 -12.76
CA THR A 107 0.51 -2.09 -11.33
C THR A 107 1.96 -2.30 -10.95
N PHE A 108 2.33 -1.88 -9.76
CA PHE A 108 3.65 -2.12 -9.22
C PHE A 108 3.74 -3.56 -8.73
N GLN A 109 4.25 -4.46 -9.57
CA GLN A 109 4.42 -5.88 -9.26
C GLN A 109 5.82 -6.11 -8.71
N HIS A 110 5.95 -6.55 -7.48
CA HIS A 110 7.26 -6.73 -6.83
C HIS A 110 7.56 -8.16 -6.39
N GLY A 111 6.59 -9.05 -6.37
CA GLY A 111 6.76 -10.44 -5.92
C GLY A 111 7.20 -10.59 -4.47
N ALA A 112 7.08 -9.56 -3.64
CA ALA A 112 7.47 -9.59 -2.25
C ALA A 112 6.50 -10.39 -1.39
N ALA A 113 6.99 -10.95 -0.28
CA ALA A 113 6.16 -11.64 0.70
C ALA A 113 5.38 -10.67 1.59
N GLY A 114 5.89 -9.48 1.80
CA GLY A 114 5.28 -8.45 2.61
C GLY A 114 6.06 -7.15 2.56
N ALA A 115 5.72 -6.23 3.46
CA ALA A 115 6.39 -4.93 3.55
C ALA A 115 6.63 -4.51 4.99
N ILE A 116 7.73 -3.81 5.22
CA ILE A 116 8.03 -3.12 6.47
C ILE A 116 7.52 -1.69 6.34
N TYR A 117 6.71 -1.28 7.29
CA TYR A 117 6.12 0.05 7.40
C TYR A 117 6.76 0.82 8.55
N GLY A 118 6.89 2.12 8.42
CA GLY A 118 7.30 2.96 9.52
C GLY A 118 7.34 4.44 9.16
N PRO A 119 7.39 5.33 10.18
CA PRO A 119 7.54 6.76 9.93
C PRO A 119 8.97 7.07 9.49
N LEU A 120 9.11 8.06 8.61
CA LEU A 120 10.40 8.50 8.09
C LEU A 120 11.01 9.67 8.85
N TRP A 121 10.35 10.19 9.87
CA TRP A 121 10.96 11.16 10.79
C TRP A 121 10.52 10.94 12.24
#